data_8579ce6a65be6dfa9a234f1525ffbe3e
#
_entry.id   8579ce6a65be6dfa9a234f1525ffbe3e
#
_cell.length_a   1.000
_cell.length_b   1.000
_cell.length_c   1.000
_cell.angle_alpha   90.00
_cell.angle_beta   90.00
_cell.angle_gamma   90.00
#
_symmetry.space_group_name_H-M   'P 1'
#
loop_
_entity.id
_entity.type
_entity.pdbx_description
1 polymer ?
#
loop_
_entity_poly.entity_id
_entity_poly.type
_entity_poly.pdbx_seq_one_letter_code
_entity_poly.pdbx_strand_id
1 'polypeptide(L)' 'MTYNTGETARRAAVKMGEKRGVYFSAYKCVYCDGYHLGKNREDK' A
#
# COMPACT_ATOMS: atom_id res chain seq x y z
N MET A 1 9.05 1.42 4.37
CA MET A 1 9.35 1.93 3.06
C MET A 1 8.34 2.97 2.64
N THR A 2 8.82 4.06 2.09
CA THR A 2 7.96 5.17 1.74
C THR A 2 7.97 5.40 0.25
N TYR A 3 6.81 5.64 -0.32
CA TYR A 3 6.69 5.88 -1.74
C TYR A 3 6.42 7.36 -1.99
N ASN A 4 6.96 7.86 -3.07
CA ASN A 4 6.81 9.28 -3.37
C ASN A 4 5.43 9.63 -3.89
N THR A 5 4.83 8.75 -4.63
CA THR A 5 3.53 9.07 -5.21
C THR A 5 2.56 7.95 -4.91
N GLY A 6 1.31 8.25 -4.97
CA GLY A 6 0.29 7.25 -4.72
C GLY A 6 0.27 6.19 -5.80
N GLU A 7 0.65 6.58 -6.99
CA GLU A 7 0.65 5.65 -8.10
C GLU A 7 1.69 4.55 -7.87
N THR A 8 2.87 4.94 -7.45
CA THR A 8 3.91 3.97 -7.18
C THR A 8 3.53 3.07 -6.02
N ALA A 9 2.95 3.65 -4.98
CA ALA A 9 2.52 2.89 -3.83
C ALA A 9 1.44 1.89 -4.24
N ARG A 10 0.54 2.31 -5.10
CA ARG A 10 -0.53 1.45 -5.53
C ARG A 10 0.01 0.26 -6.31
N ARG A 11 0.96 0.50 -7.18
CA ARG A 11 1.54 -0.58 -7.95
C ARG A 11 2.21 -1.59 -7.04
N ALA A 12 2.95 -1.10 -6.07
CA ALA A 12 3.61 -1.98 -5.13
C ALA A 12 2.60 -2.77 -4.34
N ALA A 13 1.50 -2.12 -3.98
CA ALA A 13 0.46 -2.79 -3.21
C ALA A 13 -0.13 -3.95 -4.00
N VAL A 14 -0.40 -3.73 -5.27
CA VAL A 14 -0.98 -4.76 -6.10
C VAL A 14 -0.02 -5.93 -6.23
N LYS A 15 1.23 -5.63 -6.49
CA LYS A 15 2.22 -6.69 -6.65
C LYS A 15 2.39 -7.50 -5.38
N MET A 16 2.50 -6.83 -4.28
CA MET A 16 2.68 -7.53 -3.03
C MET A 16 1.45 -8.33 -2.69
N GLY A 17 0.29 -7.78 -2.96
CA GLY A 17 -0.94 -8.48 -2.68
C GLY A 17 -1.08 -9.75 -3.47
N GLU A 18 -0.70 -9.70 -4.72
CA GLU A 18 -0.78 -10.87 -5.56
C GLU A 18 0.12 -11.99 -5.06
N LYS A 19 1.29 -11.61 -4.62
CA LYS A 19 2.23 -12.60 -4.16
C LYS A 19 1.78 -13.26 -2.89
N ARG A 20 1.23 -12.50 -1.98
CA ARG A 20 0.87 -13.01 -0.68
C ARG A 20 -0.59 -13.40 -0.57
N GLY A 21 -1.37 -13.09 -1.56
CA GLY A 21 -2.78 -13.42 -1.53
C GLY A 21 -3.57 -12.56 -0.58
N VAL A 22 -3.09 -11.36 -0.32
CA VAL A 22 -3.83 -10.43 0.52
C VAL A 22 -3.91 -9.10 -0.17
N TYR A 23 -4.68 -8.19 0.39
CA TYR A 23 -4.83 -6.88 -0.19
C TYR A 23 -4.05 -5.86 0.58
N PHE A 24 -3.37 -5.00 -0.14
CA PHE A 24 -2.68 -3.89 0.47
C PHE A 24 -3.29 -2.60 -0.06
N SER A 25 -3.35 -1.59 0.79
CA SER A 25 -3.86 -0.30 0.40
C SER A 25 -2.80 0.75 0.56
N ALA A 26 -2.75 1.68 -0.37
CA ALA A 26 -1.78 2.76 -0.28
C ALA A 26 -2.48 3.95 0.36
N TYR A 27 -1.84 4.55 1.34
CA TYR A 27 -2.41 5.70 2.00
C TYR A 27 -1.33 6.73 2.25
N LYS A 28 -1.74 7.98 2.30
CA LYS A 28 -0.80 9.05 2.51
C LYS A 28 -0.55 9.23 4.00
N CYS A 29 0.70 9.19 4.38
CA CYS A 29 1.05 9.33 5.77
C CYS A 29 1.13 10.79 6.15
N VAL A 30 0.49 11.17 7.25
CA VAL A 30 0.51 12.55 7.67
C VAL A 30 1.80 12.90 8.38
N TYR A 31 2.52 11.91 8.82
CA TYR A 31 3.79 12.17 9.50
C TYR A 31 4.97 12.14 8.54
N CYS A 32 4.77 11.58 7.37
CA CYS A 32 5.85 11.51 6.39
C CYS A 32 5.37 12.15 5.11
N ASP A 33 6.30 12.53 4.28
CA ASP A 33 5.94 13.16 3.02
C ASP A 33 5.81 12.12 1.93
N GLY A 34 5.16 11.05 2.18
CA GLY A 34 5.05 10.00 1.19
C GLY A 34 3.89 9.08 1.48
N TYR A 35 3.83 8.00 0.74
CA TYR A 35 2.76 7.03 0.89
C TYR A 35 3.28 5.76 1.49
N HIS A 36 2.43 5.08 2.23
CA HIS A 36 2.79 3.82 2.85
C HIS A 36 1.78 2.76 2.46
N LEU A 37 2.15 1.52 2.61
CA LEU A 37 1.26 0.42 2.32
C LEU A 37 0.74 -0.18 3.60
N GLY A 38 -0.56 -0.38 3.67
CA GLY A 38 -1.17 -0.98 4.84
C GLY A 38 -1.87 -2.26 4.45
N LYS A 39 -1.79 -3.26 5.30
CA LYS A 39 -2.46 -4.50 5.04
C LYS A 39 -3.95 -4.33 5.24
N ASN A 40 -4.70 -4.64 4.22
CA ASN A 40 -6.12 -4.48 4.29
C ASN A 40 -6.77 -5.80 4.65
N ARG A 41 -7.47 -5.87 5.76
CA ARG A 41 -8.09 -7.07 6.18
C ARG A 41 -9.42 -7.25 5.50
N GLU A 42 -9.57 -8.30 4.82
CA GLU A 42 -10.79 -8.53 4.14
C GLU A 42 -11.68 -9.27 5.06
N ASP A 43 -12.53 -8.69 5.69
CA ASP A 43 -13.31 -9.34 6.62
C ASP A 43 -14.59 -9.71 6.14
N LYS A 44 -14.97 -10.62 5.93
CA LYS A 44 -16.17 -10.92 5.40
C LYS A 44 -17.01 -11.50 6.04
#